data_09c16e36241be18906bce4a48610e3c3
#
_entry.id   09c16e36241be18906bce4a48610e3c3
#
_cell.length_a   1.000
_cell.length_b   1.000
_cell.length_c   1.000
_cell.angle_alpha   90.00
_cell.angle_beta   90.00
_cell.angle_gamma   90.00
#
_symmetry.space_group_name_H-M   'P 1'
#
loop_
_entity.id
_entity.type
_entity.pdbx_description
1 polymer ?
#
loop_
_entity_poly.entity_id
_entity_poly.type
_entity_poly.pdbx_seq_one_letter_code
_entity_poly.pdbx_strand_id
1 'polypeptide(L)'
;LVVKTGKHTGRSASDKFIVQDADLEYEPLDYLSLVKVFGAPDVQVVYGSRFLKLRHPEHMKLTNWLANRILTITTNVLIPGARITDEATCYKVFRTEMLKQVPLHARRFDFCPEITMKVLRRGHVIHEEPIAYSARTEAQGKKIKWTDAFDAFSALLRYRFSRDY
;
A
#
# COMPACT_ATOMS: atom_id res chain seq x y z
N LEU A 1 -3.90 -11.40 2.30
CA LEU A 1 -3.32 -12.25 3.36
C LEU A 1 -2.49 -11.37 4.29
N VAL A 2 -2.73 -11.48 5.57
CA VAL A 2 -2.07 -10.67 6.59
C VAL A 2 -0.96 -11.50 7.22
N VAL A 3 0.28 -11.07 7.14
CA VAL A 3 1.41 -11.72 7.82
C VAL A 3 1.85 -10.85 8.98
N LYS A 4 1.77 -11.40 10.21
CA LYS A 4 2.38 -10.78 11.39
C LYS A 4 3.85 -11.17 11.44
N THR A 5 4.75 -10.19 11.42
CA THR A 5 6.16 -10.44 11.69
C THR A 5 6.54 -9.87 13.06
N GLY A 6 7.03 -10.70 13.95
CA GLY A 6 7.60 -10.30 15.22
C GLY A 6 8.46 -11.40 15.81
N LYS A 7 9.65 -11.06 16.29
CA LYS A 7 10.43 -11.95 17.15
C LYS A 7 9.78 -12.01 18.52
N HIS A 8 9.42 -13.22 18.95
CA HIS A 8 9.03 -13.48 20.33
C HIS A 8 10.26 -13.32 21.24
N THR A 9 10.31 -12.24 21.96
CA THR A 9 11.03 -12.14 23.22
C THR A 9 10.01 -11.63 24.25
N GLY A 10 9.36 -12.52 24.92
CA GLY A 10 8.73 -12.37 26.25
C GLY A 10 7.80 -11.19 26.55
N ARG A 11 7.42 -10.34 25.59
CA ARG A 11 6.40 -9.30 25.76
C ARG A 11 5.89 -8.86 24.40
N SER A 12 4.55 -9.02 24.20
CA SER A 12 3.78 -8.21 23.29
C SER A 12 3.78 -8.57 21.81
N ALA A 13 2.61 -8.37 21.25
CA ALA A 13 2.26 -8.21 19.86
C ALA A 13 3.40 -7.67 19.01
N SER A 14 3.56 -8.22 17.84
CA SER A 14 4.45 -7.77 16.77
C SER A 14 4.37 -6.25 16.60
N ASP A 15 5.48 -5.53 16.72
CA ASP A 15 5.55 -4.07 16.58
C ASP A 15 5.11 -3.58 15.20
N LYS A 16 5.12 -4.45 14.23
CA LYS A 16 4.85 -4.12 12.82
C LYS A 16 3.86 -5.08 12.20
N PHE A 17 3.03 -4.53 11.35
CA PHE A 17 2.02 -5.23 10.58
C PHE A 17 2.32 -5.07 9.09
N ILE A 18 2.39 -6.17 8.36
CA ILE A 18 2.69 -6.18 6.93
C ILE A 18 1.49 -6.73 6.17
N VAL A 19 1.08 -6.01 5.15
CA VAL A 19 0.13 -6.48 4.15
C VAL A 19 0.90 -7.09 2.99
N GLN A 20 0.51 -8.30 2.61
CA GLN A 20 1.09 -9.00 1.46
C GLN A 20 0.00 -9.77 0.71
N ASP A 21 0.02 -9.69 -0.60
CA ASP A 21 -0.73 -10.60 -1.45
C ASP A 21 0.03 -11.91 -1.67
N ALA A 22 -0.71 -13.02 -1.69
CA ALA A 22 -0.14 -14.36 -1.91
C ALA A 22 -0.10 -14.71 -3.40
N ASP A 23 0.25 -13.75 -4.23
CA ASP A 23 0.14 -13.87 -5.68
C ASP A 23 1.48 -14.02 -6.42
N LEU A 24 2.58 -14.03 -5.67
CA LEU A 24 3.96 -14.19 -6.18
C LEU A 24 4.41 -13.07 -7.14
N GLU A 25 3.72 -11.93 -7.18
CA GLU A 25 4.15 -10.77 -7.98
C GLU A 25 5.25 -9.95 -7.29
N TYR A 26 5.47 -10.16 -5.97
CA TYR A 26 6.40 -9.42 -5.13
C TYR A 26 7.51 -10.30 -4.56
N GLU A 27 8.71 -9.74 -4.38
CA GLU A 27 9.85 -10.43 -3.80
C GLU A 27 9.83 -10.35 -2.25
N PRO A 28 9.74 -11.47 -1.52
CA PRO A 28 9.69 -11.45 -0.06
C PRO A 28 10.90 -10.82 0.62
N LEU A 29 12.08 -10.84 -0.01
CA LEU A 29 13.30 -10.23 0.55
C LEU A 29 13.20 -8.70 0.65
N ASP A 30 12.32 -8.07 -0.12
CA ASP A 30 12.09 -6.62 -0.05
C ASP A 30 11.53 -6.17 1.32
N TYR A 31 10.93 -7.09 2.11
CA TYR A 31 10.54 -6.76 3.48
C TYR A 31 11.68 -6.26 4.35
N LEU A 32 12.88 -6.75 4.13
CA LEU A 32 14.04 -6.35 4.93
C LEU A 32 14.34 -4.86 4.75
N SER A 33 14.20 -4.34 3.53
CA SER A 33 14.38 -2.91 3.25
C SER A 33 13.26 -2.08 3.86
N LEU A 34 12.00 -2.50 3.69
CA LEU A 34 10.85 -1.81 4.26
C LEU A 34 10.92 -1.73 5.80
N VAL A 35 11.29 -2.83 6.45
CA VAL A 35 11.39 -2.87 7.92
C VAL A 35 12.54 -2.03 8.46
N LYS A 36 13.64 -1.89 7.73
CA LYS A 36 14.79 -1.05 8.14
C LYS A 36 14.40 0.42 8.32
N VAL A 37 13.48 0.93 7.50
CA VAL A 37 13.02 2.33 7.60
C VAL A 37 12.41 2.64 8.97
N PHE A 38 11.82 1.66 9.64
CA PHE A 38 11.30 1.81 11.02
C PHE A 38 12.39 1.91 12.10
N GLY A 39 13.66 1.95 11.74
CA GLY A 39 14.74 2.31 12.67
C GLY A 39 14.57 3.72 13.26
N ALA A 40 13.95 4.63 12.52
CA ALA A 40 13.56 5.94 13.03
C ALA A 40 12.24 5.85 13.83
N PRO A 41 12.18 6.42 15.04
CA PRO A 41 11.01 6.25 15.93
C PRO A 41 9.75 6.95 15.44
N ASP A 42 9.88 7.97 14.63
CA ASP A 42 8.81 8.77 14.01
C ASP A 42 8.15 8.08 12.82
N VAL A 43 8.80 7.08 12.22
CA VAL A 43 8.24 6.34 11.10
C VAL A 43 7.10 5.42 11.57
N GLN A 44 5.91 5.66 11.03
CA GLN A 44 4.70 4.90 11.36
C GLN A 44 4.22 4.03 10.19
N VAL A 45 4.51 4.43 8.94
CA VAL A 45 4.01 3.80 7.72
C VAL A 45 5.11 3.79 6.67
N VAL A 46 5.30 2.61 6.05
CA VAL A 46 6.23 2.44 4.91
C VAL A 46 5.55 1.63 3.82
N TYR A 47 5.58 2.12 2.60
CA TYR A 47 5.08 1.42 1.42
C TYR A 47 6.24 0.96 0.54
N GLY A 48 6.07 -0.21 -0.06
CA GLY A 48 6.94 -0.64 -1.15
C GLY A 48 6.45 -0.04 -2.46
N SER A 49 7.26 0.77 -3.14
CA SER A 49 6.87 1.35 -4.42
C SER A 49 7.50 0.63 -5.59
N ARG A 50 6.66 0.23 -6.55
CA ARG A 50 7.05 -0.37 -7.84
C ARG A 50 7.63 0.67 -8.81
N PHE A 51 7.39 1.96 -8.55
CA PHE A 51 7.69 3.06 -9.48
C PHE A 51 8.88 3.93 -9.07
N LEU A 52 9.52 3.66 -7.94
CA LEU A 52 10.71 4.42 -7.50
C LEU A 52 11.95 4.08 -8.33
N LYS A 53 12.14 2.81 -8.72
CA LYS A 53 13.28 2.39 -9.55
C LYS A 53 12.97 2.42 -11.04
N LEU A 54 11.76 2.01 -11.41
CA LEU A 54 11.35 1.85 -12.81
C LEU A 54 10.10 2.69 -13.08
N ARG A 55 10.15 3.52 -14.11
CA ARG A 55 8.96 4.26 -14.54
C ARG A 55 7.83 3.35 -14.99
N HIS A 56 8.16 2.20 -15.55
CA HIS A 56 7.23 1.17 -16.00
C HIS A 56 7.77 -0.21 -15.58
N PRO A 57 7.15 -0.88 -14.59
CA PRO A 57 7.53 -2.22 -14.17
C PRO A 57 7.40 -3.23 -15.30
N GLU A 58 8.27 -4.22 -15.32
CA GLU A 58 8.29 -5.27 -16.33
C GLU A 58 6.96 -6.03 -16.36
N HIS A 59 6.52 -6.38 -17.57
CA HIS A 59 5.27 -7.11 -17.83
C HIS A 59 3.97 -6.44 -17.35
N MET A 60 4.03 -5.21 -16.81
CA MET A 60 2.82 -4.48 -16.45
C MET A 60 2.10 -3.97 -17.71
N LYS A 61 0.82 -4.30 -17.89
CA LYS A 61 0.01 -3.76 -18.99
C LYS A 61 -0.10 -2.24 -18.86
N LEU A 62 -0.05 -1.53 -19.98
CA LEU A 62 -0.14 -0.06 -20.02
C LEU A 62 -1.43 0.45 -19.34
N THR A 63 -2.54 -0.24 -19.51
CA THR A 63 -3.82 0.10 -18.86
C THR A 63 -3.72 0.05 -17.33
N ASN A 64 -3.07 -0.98 -16.79
CA ASN A 64 -2.87 -1.11 -15.34
C ASN A 64 -1.89 -0.06 -14.82
N TRP A 65 -0.83 0.21 -15.59
CA TRP A 65 0.12 1.27 -15.26
C TRP A 65 -0.59 2.63 -15.21
N LEU A 66 -1.40 2.97 -16.21
CA LEU A 66 -2.14 4.22 -16.27
C LEU A 66 -3.12 4.33 -15.10
N ALA A 67 -3.87 3.27 -14.80
CA ALA A 67 -4.78 3.23 -13.65
C ALA A 67 -4.06 3.50 -12.33
N ASN A 68 -2.93 2.84 -12.09
CA ASN A 68 -2.11 3.06 -10.90
C ASN A 68 -1.59 4.52 -10.82
N ARG A 69 -1.16 5.10 -11.95
CA ARG A 69 -0.70 6.49 -11.99
C ARG A 69 -1.82 7.47 -11.70
N ILE A 70 -3.02 7.23 -12.24
CA ILE A 70 -4.20 8.06 -11.97
C ILE A 70 -4.56 7.99 -10.48
N LEU A 71 -4.63 6.80 -9.87
CA LEU A 71 -4.91 6.65 -8.44
C LEU A 71 -3.89 7.40 -7.57
N THR A 72 -2.61 7.23 -7.88
CA THR A 72 -1.53 7.91 -7.15
C THR A 72 -1.60 9.44 -7.27
N ILE A 73 -1.80 9.96 -8.48
CA ILE A 73 -1.94 11.40 -8.71
C ILE A 73 -3.18 11.93 -7.97
N THR A 74 -4.30 11.22 -8.07
CA THR A 74 -5.53 11.59 -7.37
C THR A 74 -5.31 11.67 -5.86
N THR A 75 -4.64 10.69 -5.27
CA THR A 75 -4.31 10.72 -3.83
C THR A 75 -3.48 11.93 -3.46
N ASN A 76 -2.43 12.23 -4.21
CA ASN A 76 -1.56 13.38 -3.96
C ASN A 76 -2.28 14.73 -4.15
N VAL A 77 -3.25 14.82 -5.06
CA VAL A 77 -4.08 16.02 -5.25
C VAL A 77 -5.09 16.17 -4.11
N LEU A 78 -5.73 15.08 -3.72
CA LEU A 78 -6.75 15.10 -2.65
C LEU A 78 -6.17 15.39 -1.27
N ILE A 79 -4.92 15.02 -1.02
CA ILE A 79 -4.22 15.26 0.24
C ILE A 79 -3.00 16.13 0.00
N PRO A 80 -3.10 17.45 0.17
CA PRO A 80 -1.98 18.36 0.04
C PRO A 80 -0.82 17.96 0.97
N GLY A 81 0.38 17.81 0.39
CA GLY A 81 1.56 17.34 1.11
C GLY A 81 1.83 15.84 1.01
N ALA A 82 0.89 15.03 0.54
CA ALA A 82 1.18 13.66 0.17
C ALA A 82 2.13 13.61 -1.03
N ARG A 83 3.12 12.72 -0.98
CA ARG A 83 4.14 12.58 -2.04
C ARG A 83 4.40 11.11 -2.35
N ILE A 84 3.34 10.30 -2.34
CA ILE A 84 3.46 8.90 -2.66
C ILE A 84 3.63 8.70 -4.17
N THR A 85 4.32 7.62 -4.53
CA THR A 85 4.57 7.23 -5.92
C THR A 85 3.77 6.01 -6.35
N ASP A 86 3.27 5.21 -5.38
CA ASP A 86 2.53 3.98 -5.63
C ASP A 86 1.39 3.76 -4.61
N GLU A 87 0.20 4.27 -4.92
CA GLU A 87 -0.97 4.11 -4.06
C GLU A 87 -1.44 2.65 -3.97
N ALA A 88 -1.49 1.96 -5.11
CA ALA A 88 -2.09 0.63 -5.21
C ALA A 88 -1.11 -0.53 -4.94
N THR A 89 0.05 -0.25 -4.37
CA THR A 89 0.98 -1.31 -3.94
C THR A 89 0.37 -2.17 -2.84
N CYS A 90 0.65 -3.47 -2.86
CA CYS A 90 0.22 -4.38 -1.79
C CYS A 90 1.22 -4.42 -0.63
N TYR A 91 2.50 -4.08 -0.85
CA TYR A 91 3.48 -4.04 0.22
C TYR A 91 3.34 -2.77 1.06
N LYS A 92 2.55 -2.87 2.11
CA LYS A 92 2.31 -1.80 3.08
C LYS A 92 2.68 -2.28 4.47
N VAL A 93 3.57 -1.56 5.15
CA VAL A 93 4.03 -1.86 6.50
C VAL A 93 3.60 -0.74 7.43
N PHE A 94 3.08 -1.12 8.59
CA PHE A 94 2.55 -0.20 9.59
C PHE A 94 3.10 -0.53 10.97
N ARG A 95 3.27 0.48 11.83
CA ARG A 95 3.34 0.19 13.26
C ARG A 95 1.99 -0.32 13.74
N THR A 96 2.00 -1.42 14.48
CA THR A 96 0.78 -2.09 14.93
C THR A 96 -0.12 -1.17 15.76
N GLU A 97 0.46 -0.37 16.64
CA GLU A 97 -0.30 0.54 17.50
C GLU A 97 -0.97 1.67 16.70
N MET A 98 -0.32 2.18 15.65
CA MET A 98 -0.94 3.15 14.76
C MET A 98 -2.09 2.51 13.97
N LEU A 99 -1.88 1.32 13.42
CA LEU A 99 -2.88 0.63 12.62
C LEU A 99 -4.15 0.27 13.42
N LYS A 100 -4.02 -0.08 14.70
CA LYS A 100 -5.16 -0.35 15.58
C LYS A 100 -6.10 0.85 15.76
N GLN A 101 -5.60 2.05 15.56
CA GLN A 101 -6.39 3.28 15.68
C GLN A 101 -7.12 3.63 14.37
N VAL A 102 -6.83 2.94 13.27
CA VAL A 102 -7.44 3.19 11.98
C VAL A 102 -8.59 2.20 11.76
N PRO A 103 -9.86 2.63 11.86
CA PRO A 103 -11.00 1.75 11.55
C PRO A 103 -11.00 1.42 10.06
N LEU A 104 -10.97 0.15 9.72
CA LEU A 104 -10.97 -0.35 8.33
C LEU A 104 -12.28 -1.08 8.04
N HIS A 105 -12.91 -0.72 6.93
CA HIS A 105 -14.20 -1.26 6.49
C HIS A 105 -14.12 -1.97 5.13
N ALA A 106 -13.06 -1.72 4.38
CA ALA A 106 -12.84 -2.30 3.06
C ALA A 106 -12.84 -3.84 3.09
N ARG A 107 -13.42 -4.41 2.04
CA ARG A 107 -13.53 -5.86 1.89
C ARG A 107 -12.82 -6.41 0.67
N ARG A 108 -12.44 -5.56 -0.28
CA ARG A 108 -11.88 -5.93 -1.58
C ARG A 108 -10.83 -4.92 -2.06
N PHE A 109 -10.94 -4.46 -3.30
CA PHE A 109 -10.01 -3.51 -3.94
C PHE A 109 -10.05 -2.09 -3.37
N ASP A 110 -11.03 -1.79 -2.52
CA ASP A 110 -11.16 -0.54 -1.78
C ASP A 110 -10.22 -0.44 -0.56
N PHE A 111 -9.51 -1.53 -0.20
CA PHE A 111 -8.59 -1.54 0.95
C PHE A 111 -7.42 -0.56 0.79
N CYS A 112 -6.71 -0.59 -0.36
CA CYS A 112 -5.57 0.30 -0.57
C CYS A 112 -5.97 1.78 -0.51
N PRO A 113 -7.02 2.23 -1.23
CA PRO A 113 -7.55 3.59 -1.10
C PRO A 113 -7.98 3.95 0.32
N GLU A 114 -8.66 3.06 1.03
CA GLU A 114 -9.14 3.32 2.39
C GLU A 114 -7.98 3.59 3.34
N ILE A 115 -7.05 2.63 3.44
CA ILE A 115 -5.94 2.73 4.39
C ILE A 115 -5.05 3.92 4.09
N THR A 116 -4.76 4.18 2.81
CA THR A 116 -3.91 5.30 2.39
C THR A 116 -4.56 6.64 2.75
N MET A 117 -5.84 6.82 2.42
CA MET A 117 -6.57 8.05 2.75
C MET A 117 -6.66 8.29 4.25
N LYS A 118 -7.00 7.26 5.03
CA LYS A 118 -7.14 7.38 6.47
C LYS A 118 -5.82 7.68 7.18
N VAL A 119 -4.73 7.08 6.74
CA VAL A 119 -3.38 7.33 7.25
C VAL A 119 -2.94 8.78 6.96
N LEU A 120 -3.07 9.21 5.72
CA LEU A 120 -2.68 10.56 5.30
C LEU A 120 -3.54 11.64 5.97
N ARG A 121 -4.85 11.42 6.11
CA ARG A 121 -5.75 12.37 6.79
C ARG A 121 -5.49 12.51 8.29
N ARG A 122 -4.89 11.50 8.91
CA ARG A 122 -4.40 11.57 10.29
C ARG A 122 -3.06 12.28 10.44
N GLY A 123 -2.50 12.78 9.34
CA GLY A 123 -1.23 13.50 9.33
C GLY A 123 0.01 12.60 9.35
N HIS A 124 -0.14 11.28 9.18
CA HIS A 124 1.02 10.42 9.07
C HIS A 124 1.69 10.58 7.70
N VAL A 125 3.02 10.58 7.71
CA VAL A 125 3.83 10.53 6.50
C VAL A 125 3.97 9.07 6.06
N ILE A 126 3.75 8.81 4.77
CA ILE A 126 4.04 7.53 4.14
C ILE A 126 5.45 7.61 3.55
N HIS A 127 6.35 6.82 4.09
CA HIS A 127 7.69 6.62 3.53
C HIS A 127 7.60 5.56 2.44
N GLU A 128 8.42 5.65 1.42
CA GLU A 128 8.43 4.65 0.34
C GLU A 128 9.83 4.10 0.10
N GLU A 129 9.90 2.80 -0.09
CA GLU A 129 11.10 2.07 -0.50
C GLU A 129 10.87 1.37 -1.83
N PRO A 130 11.86 1.32 -2.71
CA PRO A 130 11.73 0.62 -3.97
C PRO A 130 11.67 -0.89 -3.76
N ILE A 131 10.73 -1.54 -4.44
CA ILE A 131 10.55 -2.99 -4.42
C ILE A 131 10.64 -3.59 -5.82
N ALA A 132 10.98 -4.89 -5.87
CA ALA A 132 10.88 -5.68 -7.08
C ALA A 132 9.40 -6.04 -7.36
N TYR A 133 9.05 -6.07 -8.64
CA TYR A 133 7.70 -6.44 -9.05
C TYR A 133 7.74 -7.12 -10.42
N SER A 134 7.13 -8.30 -10.49
CA SER A 134 6.96 -9.05 -11.74
C SER A 134 5.47 -9.34 -11.95
N ALA A 135 4.86 -8.62 -12.89
CA ALA A 135 3.43 -8.78 -13.15
C ALA A 135 3.13 -10.15 -13.74
N ARG A 136 2.14 -10.85 -13.17
CA ARG A 136 1.61 -12.09 -13.74
C ARG A 136 0.90 -11.81 -15.06
N THR A 137 0.96 -12.78 -15.95
CA THR A 137 0.17 -12.82 -17.18
C THR A 137 -1.26 -13.33 -16.90
N GLU A 138 -2.17 -13.14 -17.85
CA GLU A 138 -3.52 -13.70 -17.74
C GLU A 138 -3.51 -15.22 -17.66
N ALA A 139 -2.59 -15.88 -18.38
CA ALA A 139 -2.39 -17.33 -18.31
C ALA A 139 -1.97 -17.80 -16.91
N GLN A 140 -1.34 -16.94 -16.11
CA GLN A 140 -0.94 -17.17 -14.73
C GLN A 140 -2.03 -16.76 -13.72
N GLY A 141 -3.27 -16.53 -14.17
CA GLY A 141 -4.43 -16.32 -13.32
C GLY A 141 -4.65 -14.88 -12.85
N LYS A 142 -4.13 -13.87 -13.54
CA LYS A 142 -4.42 -12.46 -13.23
C LYS A 142 -5.90 -12.17 -13.41
N LYS A 143 -6.60 -11.84 -12.31
CA LYS A 143 -8.05 -11.60 -12.27
C LYS A 143 -8.44 -10.13 -12.19
N ILE A 144 -7.48 -9.22 -11.94
CA ILE A 144 -7.74 -7.78 -11.79
C ILE A 144 -8.16 -7.22 -13.15
N LYS A 145 -9.36 -6.65 -13.19
CA LYS A 145 -9.91 -5.96 -14.36
C LYS A 145 -9.65 -4.45 -14.24
N TRP A 146 -9.59 -3.76 -15.36
CA TRP A 146 -9.48 -2.29 -15.37
C TRP A 146 -10.68 -1.61 -14.69
N THR A 147 -11.84 -2.28 -14.64
CA THR A 147 -13.04 -1.81 -13.92
C THR A 147 -12.81 -1.71 -12.42
N ASP A 148 -11.92 -2.50 -11.85
CA ASP A 148 -11.58 -2.45 -10.42
C ASP A 148 -10.92 -1.10 -10.05
N ALA A 149 -10.34 -0.42 -11.03
CA ALA A 149 -9.81 0.93 -10.86
C ALA A 149 -10.90 1.97 -10.56
N PHE A 150 -12.12 1.80 -11.07
CA PHE A 150 -13.24 2.68 -10.74
C PHE A 150 -13.67 2.52 -9.29
N ASP A 151 -13.69 1.29 -8.79
CA ASP A 151 -14.02 1.03 -7.38
C ASP A 151 -12.97 1.66 -6.48
N ALA A 152 -11.69 1.51 -6.81
CA ALA A 152 -10.60 2.12 -6.09
C ALA A 152 -10.66 3.66 -6.14
N PHE A 153 -10.94 4.24 -7.30
CA PHE A 153 -11.08 5.69 -7.47
C PHE A 153 -12.27 6.24 -6.66
N SER A 154 -13.42 5.58 -6.74
CA SER A 154 -14.59 5.96 -5.96
C SER A 154 -14.33 5.86 -4.46
N ALA A 155 -13.55 4.88 -4.03
CA ALA A 155 -13.12 4.72 -2.65
C ALA A 155 -12.21 5.88 -2.19
N LEU A 156 -11.25 6.32 -3.02
CA LEU A 156 -10.42 7.50 -2.70
C LEU A 156 -11.30 8.73 -2.39
N LEU A 157 -12.28 9.01 -3.25
CA LEU A 157 -13.19 10.13 -3.03
C LEU A 157 -14.05 9.92 -1.78
N ARG A 158 -14.62 8.74 -1.60
CA ARG A 158 -15.44 8.40 -0.43
C ARG A 158 -14.66 8.63 0.86
N TYR A 159 -13.45 8.05 0.97
CA TYR A 159 -12.65 8.14 2.20
C TYR A 159 -11.97 9.50 2.39
N ARG A 160 -11.82 10.30 1.34
CA ARG A 160 -11.39 11.70 1.47
C ARG A 160 -12.40 12.53 2.24
N PHE A 161 -13.70 12.31 2.02
CA PHE A 161 -14.79 13.09 2.60
C PHE A 161 -15.56 12.36 3.72
N SER A 162 -15.25 11.09 3.97
CA SER A 162 -15.82 10.33 5.10
C SER A 162 -15.51 11.02 6.44
N ARG A 163 -16.40 10.84 7.41
CA ARG A 163 -16.18 11.27 8.80
C ARG A 163 -15.39 10.24 9.62
N ASP A 164 -15.26 9.01 9.13
CA ASP A 164 -14.56 7.90 9.78
C ASP A 164 -13.08 7.87 9.34
N TYR A 165 -12.23 8.58 10.05
CA TYR A 165 -10.77 8.55 9.82
C TYR A 165 -10.00 8.49 11.12
#